data_7536dfd8f47c13f57c633a40aee35a5e
#
_entry.id   7536dfd8f47c13f57c633a40aee35a5e
#
_cell.length_a   1.000
_cell.length_b   1.000
_cell.length_c   1.000
_cell.angle_alpha   90.00
_cell.angle_beta   90.00
_cell.angle_gamma   90.00
#
_symmetry.space_group_name_H-M   'P 1'
#
loop_
_entity.id
_entity.type
_entity.pdbx_description
1 polymer ?
#
loop_
_entity_poly.entity_id
_entity_poly.type
_entity_poly.pdbx_seq_one_letter_code
_entity_poly.pdbx_strand_id
1 'polypeptide(L)'
;MFFVNDTLYPISLKINRDLRSGEVQKRVAPLEKRNAFLRGEDSNYIYLMQKVNRETGFAENIEIVDLNKSFDKIERIITAPEGRYNFSKKVWMLKDVNIYYGDDNKKPETKEFFSDSKYGDNPEHFITLTVEPRTLTIKDLKKTIREMKSIGGDTRELLVELGNRYSFPFASFVISFLGLALGGRYVRGTSAVSLGICVLLGYGYYVVQASFEALSANGFLNPFVGGWIPNIMFLVVGIYLLNKAEY
;
A
#
# COMPACT_ATOMS: atom_id res chain seq x y z
N MET A 1 21.62 6.25 -9.87
CA MET A 1 20.61 6.35 -8.78
C MET A 1 19.35 5.53 -9.04
N PHE A 2 18.65 5.68 -10.17
CA PHE A 2 17.45 4.87 -10.47
C PHE A 2 17.70 3.37 -10.42
N PHE A 3 18.77 2.87 -11.05
CA PHE A 3 19.13 1.45 -11.04
C PHE A 3 19.36 0.90 -9.63
N VAL A 4 19.99 1.65 -8.76
CA VAL A 4 20.24 1.26 -7.37
C VAL A 4 18.93 1.15 -6.60
N ASN A 5 18.05 2.15 -6.73
CA ASN A 5 16.77 2.18 -6.02
C ASN A 5 15.74 1.16 -6.56
N ASP A 6 15.76 0.88 -7.86
CA ASP A 6 14.78 -0.01 -8.47
C ASP A 6 15.21 -1.48 -8.47
N THR A 7 16.51 -1.76 -8.52
CA THR A 7 17.01 -3.13 -8.68
C THR A 7 17.80 -3.58 -7.46
N LEU A 8 18.85 -2.85 -7.06
CA LEU A 8 19.72 -3.29 -5.98
C LEU A 8 19.07 -3.20 -4.60
N TYR A 9 18.35 -2.12 -4.33
CA TYR A 9 17.72 -1.91 -3.02
C TYR A 9 16.63 -2.95 -2.71
N PRO A 10 15.66 -3.24 -3.59
CA PRO A 10 14.67 -4.30 -3.36
C PRO A 10 15.31 -5.68 -3.24
N ILE A 11 16.33 -5.99 -4.08
CA ILE A 11 17.06 -7.26 -4.01
C ILE A 11 17.79 -7.38 -2.68
N SER A 12 18.50 -6.35 -2.24
CA SER A 12 19.23 -6.38 -0.96
C SER A 12 18.30 -6.51 0.24
N LEU A 13 17.15 -5.85 0.23
CA LEU A 13 16.11 -6.01 1.26
C LEU A 13 15.54 -7.43 1.25
N LYS A 14 15.28 -8.00 0.07
CA LYS A 14 14.80 -9.37 -0.07
C LYS A 14 15.83 -10.36 0.47
N ILE A 15 17.10 -10.24 0.07
CA ILE A 15 18.20 -11.08 0.55
C ILE A 15 18.38 -10.93 2.08
N ASN A 16 18.36 -9.70 2.61
CA ASN A 16 18.49 -9.45 4.05
C ASN A 16 17.31 -10.08 4.82
N ARG A 17 16.09 -9.99 4.27
CA ARG A 17 14.92 -10.67 4.82
C ARG A 17 15.09 -12.19 4.77
N ASP A 18 15.51 -12.75 3.64
CA ASP A 18 15.70 -14.17 3.44
C ASP A 18 16.82 -14.71 4.36
N LEU A 19 17.90 -13.94 4.57
CA LEU A 19 18.97 -14.27 5.50
C LEU A 19 18.51 -14.19 6.96
N ARG A 20 17.76 -13.17 7.33
CA ARG A 20 17.18 -13.06 8.70
C ARG A 20 16.08 -14.09 8.94
N SER A 21 15.35 -14.51 7.91
CA SER A 21 14.32 -15.55 7.98
C SER A 21 14.87 -16.95 7.72
N GLY A 22 16.12 -17.08 7.26
CA GLY A 22 16.78 -18.35 7.01
C GLY A 22 16.99 -19.19 8.26
N GLU A 23 16.99 -18.58 9.44
CA GLU A 23 16.94 -19.28 10.75
C GLU A 23 15.54 -19.33 11.36
N VAL A 24 14.59 -18.52 10.89
CA VAL A 24 13.22 -18.49 11.41
C VAL A 24 12.24 -18.39 10.25
N GLN A 25 11.76 -19.56 9.84
CA GLN A 25 10.61 -19.78 8.95
C GLN A 25 10.60 -18.95 7.65
N LYS A 26 10.68 -19.66 6.51
CA LYS A 26 10.06 -19.22 5.25
C LYS A 26 8.75 -18.50 5.62
N ARG A 27 8.73 -17.19 5.62
CA ARG A 27 7.47 -16.45 5.59
C ARG A 27 6.93 -16.60 4.16
N VAL A 28 6.44 -17.78 3.86
CA VAL A 28 5.29 -17.95 3.01
C VAL A 28 4.30 -16.90 3.50
N ALA A 29 3.70 -16.12 2.62
CA ALA A 29 2.58 -15.25 2.98
C ALA A 29 1.68 -16.03 3.94
N PRO A 30 1.23 -15.44 5.05
CA PRO A 30 0.59 -16.18 6.11
C PRO A 30 -0.47 -17.10 5.51
N LEU A 31 -0.44 -18.38 5.89
CA LEU A 31 -1.42 -19.36 5.38
C LEU A 31 -2.84 -18.98 5.76
N GLU A 32 -2.96 -18.23 6.87
CA GLU A 32 -4.22 -17.79 7.43
C GLU A 32 -4.22 -16.29 7.66
N LYS A 33 -5.34 -15.65 7.34
CA LYS A 33 -5.60 -14.25 7.68
C LYS A 33 -6.84 -14.17 8.58
N ARG A 34 -6.73 -13.37 9.65
CA ARG A 34 -7.86 -13.03 10.51
C ARG A 34 -8.43 -11.68 10.11
N ASN A 35 -9.74 -11.52 10.27
CA ASN A 35 -10.48 -10.30 9.93
C ASN A 35 -10.19 -9.86 8.48
N ALA A 36 -10.38 -10.79 7.56
CA ALA A 36 -10.20 -10.55 6.14
C ALA A 36 -11.40 -9.76 5.59
N PHE A 37 -11.12 -8.67 4.94
CA PHE A 37 -12.07 -7.85 4.22
C PHE A 37 -11.65 -7.81 2.76
N LEU A 38 -12.57 -8.06 1.85
CA LEU A 38 -12.34 -7.96 0.41
C LEU A 38 -13.59 -7.45 -0.28
N ARG A 39 -13.43 -6.46 -1.14
CA ARG A 39 -14.45 -6.13 -2.13
C ARG A 39 -14.23 -7.01 -3.35
N GLY A 40 -15.28 -7.67 -3.83
CA GLY A 40 -15.22 -8.48 -5.05
C GLY A 40 -14.74 -7.67 -6.26
N GLU A 41 -13.97 -8.30 -7.14
CA GLU A 41 -13.39 -7.67 -8.31
C GLU A 41 -14.52 -7.19 -9.25
N ASP A 42 -14.54 -5.86 -9.55
CA ASP A 42 -15.57 -5.18 -10.36
C ASP A 42 -17.04 -5.46 -9.94
N SER A 43 -17.27 -5.80 -8.67
CA SER A 43 -18.58 -6.22 -8.19
C SER A 43 -19.13 -5.37 -7.06
N ASN A 44 -20.44 -5.51 -6.86
CA ASN A 44 -21.21 -4.79 -5.85
C ASN A 44 -21.34 -5.60 -4.55
N TYR A 45 -20.34 -6.43 -4.22
CA TYR A 45 -20.37 -7.19 -2.98
C TYR A 45 -19.06 -7.10 -2.21
N ILE A 46 -19.16 -7.30 -0.91
CA ILE A 46 -18.08 -7.20 0.05
C ILE A 46 -18.07 -8.48 0.89
N TYR A 47 -16.89 -9.07 1.04
CA TYR A 47 -16.66 -10.15 1.99
C TYR A 47 -16.11 -9.62 3.31
N LEU A 48 -16.61 -10.17 4.39
CA LEU A 48 -16.08 -10.10 5.72
C LEU A 48 -15.88 -11.54 6.21
N MET A 49 -14.66 -11.92 6.56
CA MET A 49 -14.35 -13.26 7.04
C MET A 49 -13.51 -13.15 8.30
N GLN A 50 -13.92 -13.83 9.38
CA GLN A 50 -13.13 -13.80 10.61
C GLN A 50 -11.80 -14.52 10.44
N LYS A 51 -11.79 -15.62 9.65
CA LYS A 51 -10.59 -16.38 9.34
C LYS A 51 -10.69 -16.94 7.93
N VAL A 52 -9.59 -16.89 7.19
CA VAL A 52 -9.47 -17.50 5.86
C VAL A 52 -8.10 -18.15 5.71
N ASN A 53 -8.08 -19.37 5.20
CA ASN A 53 -6.85 -20.11 4.90
C ASN A 53 -6.68 -20.25 3.38
N ARG A 54 -5.54 -19.82 2.89
CA ARG A 54 -5.22 -19.75 1.45
C ARG A 54 -5.11 -21.12 0.79
N GLU A 55 -4.47 -22.09 1.47
CA GLU A 55 -4.19 -23.38 0.87
C GLU A 55 -5.37 -24.34 0.93
N THR A 56 -6.06 -24.37 2.08
CA THR A 56 -7.22 -25.24 2.26
C THR A 56 -8.49 -24.67 1.67
N GLY A 57 -8.52 -23.34 1.40
CA GLY A 57 -9.71 -22.62 1.02
C GLY A 57 -10.78 -22.57 2.11
N PHE A 58 -10.44 -22.89 3.36
CA PHE A 58 -11.38 -22.87 4.49
C PHE A 58 -11.52 -21.47 5.06
N ALA A 59 -12.76 -21.08 5.36
CA ALA A 59 -13.06 -19.82 6.02
C ALA A 59 -14.10 -19.99 7.12
N GLU A 60 -13.98 -19.16 8.16
CA GLU A 60 -14.85 -19.14 9.34
C GLU A 60 -15.57 -17.79 9.45
N ASN A 61 -16.83 -17.84 9.88
CA ASN A 61 -17.71 -16.67 10.07
C ASN A 61 -17.66 -15.73 8.87
N ILE A 62 -18.26 -16.19 7.80
CA ILE A 62 -18.32 -15.51 6.52
C ILE A 62 -19.56 -14.64 6.48
N GLU A 63 -19.39 -13.40 6.12
CA GLU A 63 -20.45 -12.47 5.81
C GLU A 63 -20.20 -11.90 4.41
N ILE A 64 -21.19 -11.99 3.53
CA ILE A 64 -21.15 -11.41 2.19
C ILE A 64 -22.28 -10.38 2.11
N VAL A 65 -21.93 -9.13 1.90
CA VAL A 65 -22.87 -8.03 1.76
C VAL A 65 -22.97 -7.65 0.29
N ASP A 66 -24.13 -7.89 -0.31
CA ASP A 66 -24.46 -7.40 -1.65
C ASP A 66 -25.04 -6.00 -1.58
N LEU A 67 -24.48 -5.12 -2.36
CA LEU A 67 -24.91 -3.73 -2.54
C LEU A 67 -25.56 -3.57 -3.92
N ASN A 68 -26.41 -2.55 -4.06
CA ASN A 68 -26.91 -2.18 -5.38
C ASN A 68 -25.79 -1.52 -6.23
N LYS A 69 -26.07 -1.25 -7.51
CA LYS A 69 -25.12 -0.65 -8.43
C LYS A 69 -24.65 0.75 -8.02
N SER A 70 -25.43 1.48 -7.24
CA SER A 70 -25.13 2.82 -6.75
C SER A 70 -24.39 2.80 -5.42
N PHE A 71 -24.21 1.65 -4.77
CA PHE A 71 -23.59 1.45 -3.45
C PHE A 71 -24.30 2.19 -2.29
N ASP A 72 -25.57 2.55 -2.46
CA ASP A 72 -26.35 3.28 -1.46
C ASP A 72 -27.34 2.41 -0.69
N LYS A 73 -27.59 1.17 -1.15
CA LYS A 73 -28.49 0.23 -0.47
C LYS A 73 -27.92 -1.17 -0.42
N ILE A 74 -28.16 -1.85 0.69
CA ILE A 74 -27.89 -3.28 0.86
C ILE A 74 -29.03 -4.04 0.19
N GLU A 75 -28.72 -4.90 -0.77
CA GLU A 75 -29.69 -5.78 -1.42
C GLU A 75 -29.89 -7.06 -0.61
N ARG A 76 -28.81 -7.66 -0.12
CA ARG A 76 -28.86 -8.84 0.75
C ARG A 76 -27.58 -9.00 1.55
N ILE A 77 -27.68 -9.68 2.69
CA ILE A 77 -26.59 -10.11 3.53
C ILE A 77 -26.66 -11.63 3.63
N ILE A 78 -25.55 -12.30 3.34
CA ILE A 78 -25.42 -13.75 3.42
C ILE A 78 -24.42 -14.03 4.54
N THR A 79 -24.86 -14.77 5.57
CA THR A 79 -23.99 -15.16 6.68
C THR A 79 -23.85 -16.66 6.73
N ALA A 80 -22.63 -17.15 7.00
CA ALA A 80 -22.33 -18.56 7.17
C ALA A 80 -21.24 -18.77 8.23
N PRO A 81 -21.40 -19.74 9.15
CA PRO A 81 -20.37 -20.04 10.14
C PRO A 81 -19.12 -20.65 9.48
N GLU A 82 -19.30 -21.43 8.42
CA GLU A 82 -18.22 -22.12 7.72
C GLU A 82 -18.39 -22.03 6.20
N GLY A 83 -17.27 -21.98 5.48
CA GLY A 83 -17.22 -22.07 4.04
C GLY A 83 -15.94 -22.67 3.53
N ARG A 84 -15.99 -23.26 2.34
CA ARG A 84 -14.83 -23.80 1.66
C ARG A 84 -14.83 -23.36 0.20
N TYR A 85 -13.69 -22.88 -0.25
CA TYR A 85 -13.49 -22.54 -1.64
C TYR A 85 -13.21 -23.78 -2.48
N ASN A 86 -13.97 -23.96 -3.55
CA ASN A 86 -13.72 -25.02 -4.53
C ASN A 86 -12.80 -24.50 -5.64
N PHE A 87 -11.54 -24.88 -5.59
CA PHE A 87 -10.51 -24.44 -6.56
C PHE A 87 -10.80 -24.88 -8.00
N SER A 88 -11.48 -26.01 -8.18
CA SER A 88 -11.85 -26.52 -9.52
C SER A 88 -13.00 -25.72 -10.15
N LYS A 89 -14.00 -25.39 -9.36
CA LYS A 89 -15.20 -24.64 -9.79
C LYS A 89 -15.05 -23.13 -9.61
N LYS A 90 -14.01 -22.68 -8.89
CA LYS A 90 -13.74 -21.25 -8.53
C LYS A 90 -14.93 -20.58 -7.86
N VAL A 91 -15.54 -21.24 -6.87
CA VAL A 91 -16.68 -20.72 -6.12
C VAL A 91 -16.58 -21.07 -4.64
N TRP A 92 -17.15 -20.24 -3.79
CA TRP A 92 -17.32 -20.52 -2.37
C TRP A 92 -18.53 -21.45 -2.15
N MET A 93 -18.33 -22.47 -1.37
CA MET A 93 -19.36 -23.38 -0.86
C MET A 93 -19.57 -23.06 0.61
N LEU A 94 -20.68 -22.44 0.94
CA LEU A 94 -21.04 -22.03 2.29
C LEU A 94 -21.99 -23.06 2.92
N LYS A 95 -21.82 -23.29 4.22
CA LYS A 95 -22.64 -24.24 4.99
C LYS A 95 -23.42 -23.48 6.06
N ASP A 96 -24.65 -23.94 6.34
CA ASP A 96 -25.59 -23.40 7.37
C ASP A 96 -25.82 -21.89 7.16
N VAL A 97 -26.29 -21.53 5.98
CA VAL A 97 -26.34 -20.15 5.48
C VAL A 97 -27.67 -19.49 5.86
N ASN A 98 -27.58 -18.27 6.41
CA ASN A 98 -28.73 -17.39 6.55
C ASN A 98 -28.62 -16.23 5.55
N ILE A 99 -29.69 -15.99 4.82
CA ILE A 99 -29.80 -14.92 3.81
C ILE A 99 -30.83 -13.91 4.29
N TYR A 100 -30.40 -12.69 4.50
CA TYR A 100 -31.22 -11.54 4.86
C TYR A 100 -31.34 -10.62 3.65
N TYR A 101 -32.55 -10.15 3.37
CA TYR A 101 -32.80 -9.23 2.26
C TYR A 101 -32.96 -7.81 2.78
N GLY A 102 -32.46 -6.83 2.04
CA GLY A 102 -32.62 -5.40 2.35
C GLY A 102 -34.03 -4.86 2.07
N ASP A 103 -34.96 -5.73 1.62
CA ASP A 103 -36.37 -5.43 1.42
C ASP A 103 -37.18 -6.03 2.58
N ASP A 104 -37.83 -5.20 3.38
CA ASP A 104 -38.65 -5.60 4.54
C ASP A 104 -39.79 -6.58 4.20
N ASN A 105 -40.18 -6.67 2.93
CA ASN A 105 -41.21 -7.60 2.47
C ASN A 105 -40.72 -9.04 2.27
N LYS A 106 -39.40 -9.26 2.27
CA LYS A 106 -38.83 -10.60 2.08
C LYS A 106 -38.39 -11.19 3.41
N LYS A 107 -38.88 -12.41 3.69
CA LYS A 107 -38.48 -13.13 4.90
C LYS A 107 -37.03 -13.66 4.75
N PRO A 108 -36.27 -13.73 5.85
CA PRO A 108 -34.98 -14.40 5.87
C PRO A 108 -35.09 -15.86 5.43
N GLU A 109 -34.13 -16.33 4.66
CA GLU A 109 -34.05 -17.73 4.20
C GLU A 109 -32.85 -18.41 4.88
N THR A 110 -33.04 -19.65 5.32
CA THR A 110 -31.96 -20.49 5.81
C THR A 110 -31.74 -21.65 4.85
N LYS A 111 -30.48 -21.92 4.46
CA LYS A 111 -30.08 -23.01 3.57
C LYS A 111 -28.94 -23.80 4.18
N GLU A 112 -29.01 -25.12 4.11
CA GLU A 112 -27.93 -25.98 4.59
C GLU A 112 -26.64 -25.77 3.77
N PHE A 113 -26.79 -25.59 2.44
CA PHE A 113 -25.69 -25.28 1.53
C PHE A 113 -26.04 -24.16 0.58
N PHE A 114 -25.08 -23.27 0.33
CA PHE A 114 -25.21 -22.21 -0.64
C PHE A 114 -23.93 -22.08 -1.46
N SER A 115 -24.07 -21.96 -2.76
CA SER A 115 -22.96 -21.69 -3.68
C SER A 115 -23.51 -20.91 -4.87
N ASP A 116 -22.85 -19.83 -5.23
CA ASP A 116 -23.20 -18.98 -6.35
C ASP A 116 -21.92 -18.58 -7.10
N SER A 117 -21.96 -18.70 -8.43
CA SER A 117 -20.83 -18.35 -9.30
C SER A 117 -20.45 -16.86 -9.24
N LYS A 118 -21.36 -16.02 -8.73
CA LYS A 118 -21.09 -14.60 -8.45
C LYS A 118 -19.96 -14.42 -7.44
N TYR A 119 -19.82 -15.32 -6.47
CA TYR A 119 -18.83 -15.26 -5.39
C TYR A 119 -17.68 -16.21 -5.67
N GLY A 120 -16.81 -15.81 -6.59
CA GLY A 120 -15.71 -16.62 -7.11
C GLY A 120 -14.31 -16.15 -6.69
N ASP A 121 -14.19 -15.17 -5.79
CA ASP A 121 -12.91 -14.59 -5.42
C ASP A 121 -12.01 -15.59 -4.72
N ASN A 122 -10.75 -15.70 -5.22
CA ASN A 122 -9.78 -16.66 -4.73
C ASN A 122 -9.35 -16.34 -3.28
N PRO A 123 -9.25 -17.34 -2.38
CA PRO A 123 -8.70 -17.16 -1.03
C PRO A 123 -7.36 -16.44 -0.99
N GLU A 124 -6.55 -16.55 -2.02
CA GLU A 124 -5.27 -15.86 -2.15
C GLU A 124 -5.42 -14.33 -2.15
N HIS A 125 -6.48 -13.79 -2.77
CA HIS A 125 -6.74 -12.35 -2.81
C HIS A 125 -6.97 -11.75 -1.42
N PHE A 126 -7.51 -12.51 -0.47
CA PHE A 126 -7.71 -12.05 0.91
C PHE A 126 -6.40 -11.93 1.70
N ILE A 127 -5.35 -12.64 1.29
CA ILE A 127 -4.09 -12.77 2.04
C ILE A 127 -2.97 -11.93 1.44
N THR A 128 -2.97 -11.71 0.13
CA THR A 128 -1.89 -11.07 -0.63
C THR A 128 -1.61 -9.60 -0.26
N LEU A 129 -2.45 -8.98 0.57
CA LEU A 129 -2.42 -7.54 0.84
C LEU A 129 -1.44 -7.09 1.93
N THR A 130 -0.49 -7.93 2.35
CA THR A 130 0.55 -7.53 3.32
C THR A 130 1.94 -7.53 2.68
N VAL A 131 2.04 -7.06 1.45
CA VAL A 131 3.34 -6.90 0.79
C VAL A 131 3.92 -5.55 1.20
N GLU A 132 5.12 -5.58 1.78
CA GLU A 132 5.85 -4.35 2.13
C GLU A 132 6.24 -3.59 0.84
N PRO A 133 5.74 -2.36 0.62
CA PRO A 133 5.92 -1.64 -0.65
C PRO A 133 7.38 -1.46 -1.04
N ARG A 134 8.26 -1.30 -0.05
CA ARG A 134 9.71 -1.09 -0.24
C ARG A 134 10.44 -2.28 -0.86
N THR A 135 9.87 -3.49 -0.78
CA THR A 135 10.50 -4.72 -1.33
C THR A 135 10.13 -5.00 -2.77
N LEU A 136 9.16 -4.29 -3.33
CA LEU A 136 8.71 -4.44 -4.70
C LEU A 136 9.59 -3.67 -5.68
N THR A 137 9.76 -4.17 -6.90
CA THR A 137 10.29 -3.37 -8.00
C THR A 137 9.27 -2.32 -8.46
N ILE A 138 9.66 -1.28 -9.19
CA ILE A 138 8.71 -0.29 -9.73
C ILE A 138 7.62 -0.97 -10.58
N LYS A 139 8.00 -2.00 -11.34
CA LYS A 139 7.06 -2.77 -12.17
C LYS A 139 6.03 -3.51 -11.33
N ASP A 140 6.50 -4.22 -10.29
CA ASP A 140 5.62 -4.96 -9.40
C ASP A 140 4.76 -4.02 -8.55
N LEU A 141 5.34 -2.91 -8.08
CA LEU A 141 4.62 -1.87 -7.35
C LEU A 141 3.45 -1.30 -8.17
N LYS A 142 3.68 -0.98 -9.46
CA LYS A 142 2.62 -0.53 -10.37
C LYS A 142 1.56 -1.60 -10.63
N LYS A 143 1.97 -2.88 -10.69
CA LYS A 143 1.04 -4.00 -10.84
C LYS A 143 0.17 -4.13 -9.59
N THR A 144 0.78 -4.16 -8.40
CA THR A 144 0.07 -4.24 -7.11
C THR A 144 -0.88 -3.05 -6.90
N ILE A 145 -0.48 -1.82 -7.28
CA ILE A 145 -1.38 -0.66 -7.22
C ILE A 145 -2.63 -0.86 -8.08
N ARG A 146 -2.49 -1.41 -9.30
CA ARG A 146 -3.64 -1.67 -10.17
C ARG A 146 -4.56 -2.74 -9.59
N GLU A 147 -3.98 -3.85 -9.12
CA GLU A 147 -4.71 -4.94 -8.48
C GLU A 147 -5.44 -4.48 -7.21
N MET A 148 -4.75 -3.73 -6.33
CA MET A 148 -5.36 -3.16 -5.13
C MET A 148 -6.50 -2.19 -5.45
N LYS A 149 -6.30 -1.36 -6.50
CA LYS A 149 -7.32 -0.40 -6.92
C LYS A 149 -8.55 -1.08 -7.49
N SER A 150 -8.41 -2.19 -8.23
CA SER A 150 -9.56 -2.94 -8.80
C SER A 150 -10.45 -3.54 -7.71
N ILE A 151 -9.86 -3.97 -6.60
CA ILE A 151 -10.59 -4.52 -5.44
C ILE A 151 -10.99 -3.45 -4.41
N GLY A 152 -10.83 -2.16 -4.72
CA GLY A 152 -11.16 -1.07 -3.80
C GLY A 152 -10.27 -0.97 -2.56
N GLY A 153 -9.08 -1.62 -2.58
CA GLY A 153 -8.12 -1.57 -1.49
C GLY A 153 -7.42 -0.22 -1.35
N ASP A 154 -6.87 0.07 -0.17
CA ASP A 154 -6.10 1.30 0.06
C ASP A 154 -4.73 1.22 -0.63
N THR A 155 -4.51 2.13 -1.57
CA THR A 155 -3.27 2.20 -2.36
C THR A 155 -2.35 3.34 -1.95
N ARG A 156 -2.65 4.07 -0.87
CA ARG A 156 -1.93 5.30 -0.48
C ARG A 156 -0.46 5.03 -0.22
N GLU A 157 -0.14 4.05 0.61
CA GLU A 157 1.24 3.70 0.94
C GLU A 157 2.03 3.27 -0.31
N LEU A 158 1.41 2.49 -1.20
CA LEU A 158 2.01 2.06 -2.46
C LEU A 158 2.30 3.25 -3.39
N LEU A 159 1.37 4.22 -3.45
CA LEU A 159 1.52 5.43 -4.26
C LEU A 159 2.58 6.38 -3.69
N VAL A 160 2.66 6.50 -2.36
CA VAL A 160 3.72 7.27 -1.67
C VAL A 160 5.08 6.67 -2.01
N GLU A 161 5.23 5.35 -1.85
CA GLU A 161 6.48 4.66 -2.19
C GLU A 161 6.85 4.85 -3.67
N LEU A 162 5.87 4.75 -4.59
CA LEU A 162 6.09 4.99 -6.01
C LEU A 162 6.55 6.43 -6.27
N GLY A 163 5.90 7.42 -5.65
CA GLY A 163 6.28 8.83 -5.72
C GLY A 163 7.70 9.07 -5.24
N ASN A 164 8.05 8.47 -4.10
CA ASN A 164 9.39 8.56 -3.52
C ASN A 164 10.48 8.00 -4.45
N ARG A 165 10.25 6.87 -5.09
CA ARG A 165 11.21 6.28 -6.01
C ARG A 165 11.52 7.16 -7.21
N TYR A 166 10.57 7.97 -7.65
CA TYR A 166 10.81 8.94 -8.71
C TYR A 166 11.41 10.25 -8.20
N SER A 167 11.03 10.71 -7.02
CA SER A 167 11.49 11.98 -6.46
C SER A 167 12.88 11.91 -5.81
N PHE A 168 13.21 10.77 -5.19
CA PHE A 168 14.44 10.59 -4.42
C PHE A 168 15.75 10.85 -5.20
N PRO A 169 15.92 10.44 -6.47
CA PRO A 169 17.11 10.78 -7.25
C PRO A 169 17.33 12.30 -7.40
N PHE A 170 16.25 13.08 -7.42
CA PHE A 170 16.32 14.53 -7.49
C PHE A 170 16.73 15.18 -6.17
N ALA A 171 16.50 14.52 -5.05
CA ALA A 171 16.90 15.00 -3.73
C ALA A 171 18.42 15.28 -3.66
N SER A 172 19.23 14.35 -4.19
CA SER A 172 20.70 14.52 -4.22
C SER A 172 21.11 15.74 -5.01
N PHE A 173 20.45 16.01 -6.13
CA PHE A 173 20.69 17.21 -6.95
C PHE A 173 20.28 18.48 -6.19
N VAL A 174 19.11 18.50 -5.59
CA VAL A 174 18.58 19.65 -4.83
C VAL A 174 19.47 19.97 -3.62
N ILE A 175 19.87 18.96 -2.86
CA ILE A 175 20.75 19.14 -1.69
C ILE A 175 22.13 19.65 -2.12
N SER A 176 22.70 19.11 -3.21
CA SER A 176 23.99 19.59 -3.74
C SER A 176 23.90 21.04 -4.23
N PHE A 177 22.82 21.38 -4.94
CA PHE A 177 22.55 22.73 -5.40
C PHE A 177 22.43 23.72 -4.22
N LEU A 178 21.68 23.34 -3.18
CA LEU A 178 21.56 24.15 -1.97
C LEU A 178 22.89 24.28 -1.23
N GLY A 179 23.69 23.21 -1.18
CA GLY A 179 25.03 23.23 -0.61
C GLY A 179 25.97 24.21 -1.32
N LEU A 180 25.93 24.26 -2.67
CA LEU A 180 26.64 25.24 -3.47
C LEU A 180 26.18 26.67 -3.20
N ALA A 181 24.86 26.90 -3.15
CA ALA A 181 24.27 28.21 -2.86
C ALA A 181 24.71 28.77 -1.49
N LEU A 182 24.80 27.91 -0.48
CA LEU A 182 25.26 28.28 0.87
C LEU A 182 26.79 28.39 0.96
N GLY A 183 27.51 27.44 0.35
CA GLY A 183 28.95 27.35 0.43
C GLY A 183 29.65 28.54 -0.21
N GLY A 184 29.18 29.07 -1.32
CA GLY A 184 29.79 30.17 -2.05
C GLY A 184 29.85 31.48 -1.27
N ARG A 185 28.95 31.72 -0.33
CA ARG A 185 28.85 33.00 0.37
C ARG A 185 28.89 32.92 1.90
N TYR A 186 28.20 31.96 2.46
CA TYR A 186 27.95 31.92 3.90
C TYR A 186 28.97 31.10 4.68
N VAL A 187 29.74 30.24 4.01
CA VAL A 187 30.70 29.36 4.67
C VAL A 187 32.16 29.86 4.41
N ARG A 188 32.54 30.91 5.10
CA ARG A 188 33.95 31.37 5.18
C ARG A 188 34.67 30.79 6.40
N GLY A 189 34.25 29.59 6.82
CA GLY A 189 34.76 28.96 8.03
C GLY A 189 35.73 27.81 7.75
N THR A 190 36.11 27.12 8.83
CA THR A 190 36.90 25.90 8.76
C THR A 190 36.13 24.76 8.10
N SER A 191 36.84 23.74 7.60
CA SER A 191 36.24 22.49 7.05
C SER A 191 35.14 21.87 7.94
N ALA A 192 35.31 21.97 9.26
CA ALA A 192 34.36 21.45 10.24
C ALA A 192 32.99 22.15 10.19
N VAL A 193 32.99 23.50 10.00
CA VAL A 193 31.74 24.27 9.89
C VAL A 193 30.99 23.90 8.61
N SER A 194 31.70 23.76 7.48
CA SER A 194 31.12 23.34 6.20
C SER A 194 30.49 21.95 6.30
N LEU A 195 31.17 21.02 6.95
CA LEU A 195 30.65 19.66 7.18
C LEU A 195 29.41 19.68 8.07
N GLY A 196 29.42 20.48 9.14
CA GLY A 196 28.22 20.63 10.01
C GLY A 196 26.99 21.14 9.26
N ILE A 197 27.17 22.14 8.38
CA ILE A 197 26.08 22.68 7.54
C ILE A 197 25.57 21.63 6.59
N CYS A 198 26.42 20.85 5.93
CA CYS A 198 26.01 19.78 5.03
C CYS A 198 25.14 18.69 5.75
N VAL A 199 25.58 18.30 6.96
CA VAL A 199 24.81 17.34 7.78
C VAL A 199 23.46 17.93 8.18
N LEU A 200 23.42 19.18 8.59
CA LEU A 200 22.21 19.87 9.01
C LEU A 200 21.21 20.03 7.87
N LEU A 201 21.69 20.34 6.66
CA LEU A 201 20.87 20.40 5.45
C LEU A 201 20.29 19.03 5.07
N GLY A 202 21.13 18.00 5.07
CA GLY A 202 20.69 16.64 4.74
C GLY A 202 19.65 16.12 5.73
N TYR A 203 19.87 16.34 7.02
CA TYR A 203 18.93 15.96 8.07
C TYR A 203 17.64 16.76 7.99
N GLY A 204 17.72 18.09 7.80
CA GLY A 204 16.55 18.94 7.64
C GLY A 204 15.70 18.55 6.42
N TYR A 205 16.34 18.25 5.29
CA TYR A 205 15.65 17.71 4.13
C TYR A 205 14.91 16.40 4.45
N TYR A 206 15.59 15.47 5.11
CA TYR A 206 14.99 14.17 5.49
C TYR A 206 13.78 14.32 6.41
N VAL A 207 13.87 15.20 7.42
CA VAL A 207 12.74 15.47 8.33
C VAL A 207 11.55 16.03 7.58
N VAL A 208 11.76 16.99 6.68
CA VAL A 208 10.71 17.58 5.85
C VAL A 208 10.10 16.50 4.95
N GLN A 209 10.92 15.69 4.28
CA GLN A 209 10.44 14.61 3.43
C GLN A 209 9.59 13.61 4.20
N ALA A 210 10.06 13.12 5.33
CA ALA A 210 9.30 12.18 6.18
C ALA A 210 7.94 12.76 6.64
N SER A 211 7.90 14.07 6.93
CA SER A 211 6.67 14.75 7.30
C SER A 211 5.65 14.77 6.15
N PHE A 212 6.08 15.09 4.93
CA PHE A 212 5.21 15.09 3.75
C PHE A 212 4.78 13.67 3.34
N GLU A 213 5.65 12.68 3.51
CA GLU A 213 5.28 11.27 3.33
C GLU A 213 4.17 10.85 4.29
N ALA A 214 4.32 11.18 5.57
CA ALA A 214 3.31 10.89 6.59
C ALA A 214 1.95 11.58 6.29
N LEU A 215 1.98 12.86 5.89
CA LEU A 215 0.76 13.59 5.48
C LEU A 215 0.09 12.94 4.26
N SER A 216 0.88 12.46 3.31
CA SER A 216 0.40 11.81 2.11
C SER A 216 -0.18 10.41 2.40
N ALA A 217 0.46 9.62 3.25
CA ALA A 217 -0.03 8.31 3.69
C ALA A 217 -1.36 8.43 4.46
N ASN A 218 -1.51 9.49 5.26
CA ASN A 218 -2.76 9.76 5.98
C ASN A 218 -3.85 10.42 5.11
N GLY A 219 -3.60 10.68 3.83
CA GLY A 219 -4.60 11.18 2.88
C GLY A 219 -4.82 12.69 2.89
N PHE A 220 -4.00 13.48 3.62
CA PHE A 220 -4.06 14.95 3.59
C PHE A 220 -3.53 15.53 2.28
N LEU A 221 -2.65 14.80 1.59
CA LEU A 221 -2.04 15.19 0.33
C LEU A 221 -2.17 14.05 -0.70
N ASN A 222 -2.05 14.42 -1.99
CA ASN A 222 -1.97 13.40 -3.02
C ASN A 222 -0.73 12.52 -2.79
N PRO A 223 -0.89 11.19 -2.65
CA PRO A 223 0.21 10.29 -2.25
C PRO A 223 1.42 10.34 -3.18
N PHE A 224 1.20 10.49 -4.50
CA PHE A 224 2.28 10.57 -5.47
C PHE A 224 3.02 11.91 -5.43
N VAL A 225 2.29 13.01 -5.18
CA VAL A 225 2.85 14.38 -5.20
C VAL A 225 3.64 14.69 -3.94
N GLY A 226 3.25 14.09 -2.80
CA GLY A 226 3.88 14.36 -1.50
C GLY A 226 5.41 14.19 -1.49
N GLY A 227 5.94 13.20 -2.23
CA GLY A 227 7.37 12.99 -2.38
C GLY A 227 8.10 14.07 -3.18
N TRP A 228 7.42 14.89 -3.98
CA TRP A 228 8.00 15.96 -4.80
C TRP A 228 8.04 17.30 -4.09
N ILE A 229 7.12 17.55 -3.14
CA ILE A 229 7.00 18.83 -2.45
C ILE A 229 8.31 19.26 -1.77
N PRO A 230 9.02 18.39 -1.01
CA PRO A 230 10.30 18.74 -0.41
C PRO A 230 11.34 19.19 -1.43
N ASN A 231 11.45 18.49 -2.56
CA ASN A 231 12.38 18.85 -3.62
C ASN A 231 12.11 20.25 -4.16
N ILE A 232 10.86 20.59 -4.41
CA ILE A 232 10.44 21.91 -4.91
C ILE A 232 10.73 22.99 -3.85
N MET A 233 10.37 22.73 -2.58
CA MET A 233 10.63 23.70 -1.49
C MET A 233 12.12 24.02 -1.33
N PHE A 234 12.96 23.00 -1.27
CA PHE A 234 14.40 23.21 -1.10
C PHE A 234 15.05 23.81 -2.34
N LEU A 235 14.56 23.49 -3.54
CA LEU A 235 15.01 24.13 -4.79
C LEU A 235 14.71 25.64 -4.78
N VAL A 236 13.48 26.04 -4.41
CA VAL A 236 13.09 27.45 -4.30
C VAL A 236 13.96 28.20 -3.27
N VAL A 237 14.21 27.58 -2.12
CA VAL A 237 15.13 28.14 -1.11
C VAL A 237 16.54 28.33 -1.67
N GLY A 238 17.05 27.34 -2.42
CA GLY A 238 18.37 27.41 -3.05
C GLY A 238 18.46 28.55 -4.08
N ILE A 239 17.44 28.69 -4.94
CA ILE A 239 17.37 29.79 -5.92
C ILE A 239 17.30 31.15 -5.21
N TYR A 240 16.49 31.28 -4.16
CA TYR A 240 16.40 32.51 -3.37
C TYR A 240 17.75 32.90 -2.77
N LEU A 241 18.48 31.93 -2.21
CA LEU A 241 19.78 32.16 -1.61
C LEU A 241 20.82 32.59 -2.66
N LEU A 242 20.79 31.99 -3.87
CA LEU A 242 21.67 32.41 -4.96
C LEU A 242 21.37 33.83 -5.42
N ASN A 243 20.10 34.17 -5.70
CA ASN A 243 19.73 35.51 -6.14
C ASN A 243 20.11 36.58 -5.12
N LYS A 244 20.01 36.28 -3.82
CA LYS A 244 20.46 37.18 -2.75
C LYS A 244 21.98 37.23 -2.64
N ALA A 245 22.67 36.28 -3.26
CA ALA A 245 24.15 36.24 -3.25
C ALA A 245 24.79 37.16 -4.29
N GLU A 246 24.07 37.58 -5.32
CA GLU A 246 24.58 38.45 -6.39
C GLU A 246 24.54 39.95 -6.02
N TYR A 247 23.93 40.33 -4.90
CA TYR A 247 23.94 41.67 -4.35
C TYR A 247 24.62 41.67 -2.96
#